data_68637216e4862277649afb7eea56e6e4
#
_entry.id   68637216e4862277649afb7eea56e6e4
#
_cell.length_a   1.000
_cell.length_b   1.000
_cell.length_c   1.000
_cell.angle_alpha   90.00
_cell.angle_beta   90.00
_cell.angle_gamma   90.00
#
_symmetry.space_group_name_H-M   'P 1'
#
loop_
_entity.id
_entity.type
_entity.pdbx_description
1 polymer ?
#
loop_
_entity_poly.entity_id
_entity_poly.type
_entity_poly.pdbx_seq_one_letter_code
_entity_poly.pdbx_strand_id
1 'polypeptide(L)'
;GQKKKYYFDIPGLNARLDTIQAVVLIEKLKKLKENIYNKKLLFQKYKKYLLDEKNIKFIKIKKNYHSCYPLFNIIVQNRNNLAIFLRKKKIPTNIYYPLPLSEQKVFCTNKKKIIMLPNSKKLSKSILSLPFHLSLKENQIRFITDNIKKFYKRK
;
A
#
# COMPACT_ATOMS: atom_id res chain seq x y z
N GLY A 1 28.16 -5.72 14.20
CA GLY A 1 29.06 -6.80 14.59
C GLY A 1 30.01 -6.50 15.73
N GLN A 2 29.95 -5.28 16.33
CA GLN A 2 30.86 -4.85 17.39
C GLN A 2 30.33 -5.23 18.77
N LYS A 3 31.11 -5.99 19.56
CA LYS A 3 30.84 -6.26 20.99
C LYS A 3 31.58 -5.31 21.92
N LYS A 4 32.79 -4.93 21.55
CA LYS A 4 33.64 -3.95 22.25
C LYS A 4 34.08 -2.92 21.24
N LYS A 5 34.25 -1.67 21.65
CA LYS A 5 34.67 -0.57 20.77
C LYS A 5 35.89 -0.99 19.93
N TYR A 6 35.76 -0.93 18.59
CA TYR A 6 36.74 -1.31 17.57
C TYR A 6 37.02 -2.83 17.44
N TYR A 7 36.31 -3.72 18.16
CA TYR A 7 36.46 -5.15 18.01
C TYR A 7 35.16 -5.72 17.38
N PHE A 8 35.28 -6.33 16.22
CA PHE A 8 34.16 -6.80 15.41
C PHE A 8 34.20 -8.33 15.35
N ASP A 9 33.19 -9.01 15.89
CA ASP A 9 33.09 -10.47 15.91
C ASP A 9 32.30 -11.02 14.72
N ILE A 10 31.43 -10.22 14.15
CA ILE A 10 30.62 -10.60 13.00
C ILE A 10 30.53 -9.42 12.00
N PRO A 11 30.34 -9.71 10.69
CA PRO A 11 30.06 -8.66 9.72
C PRO A 11 28.81 -7.87 10.12
N GLY A 12 28.85 -6.54 9.98
CA GLY A 12 27.75 -5.66 10.33
C GLY A 12 27.65 -4.49 9.35
N LEU A 13 26.57 -3.73 9.49
CA LEU A 13 26.33 -2.53 8.72
C LEU A 13 26.52 -1.28 9.58
N ASN A 14 27.01 -0.20 8.97
CA ASN A 14 26.95 1.12 9.59
C ASN A 14 25.54 1.69 9.34
N ALA A 15 24.62 1.47 10.29
CA ALA A 15 23.22 1.90 10.22
C ALA A 15 22.92 2.87 11.38
N ARG A 16 23.56 4.05 11.36
CA ARG A 16 23.30 5.10 12.33
C ARG A 16 22.11 5.95 11.88
N LEU A 17 21.35 6.43 12.85
CA LEU A 17 20.32 7.44 12.62
C LEU A 17 21.02 8.82 12.63
N ASP A 18 20.97 9.51 11.49
CA ASP A 18 21.53 10.85 11.35
C ASP A 18 20.74 11.87 12.19
N THR A 19 21.44 12.84 12.76
CA THR A 19 20.82 13.86 13.64
C THR A 19 19.70 14.62 12.93
N ILE A 20 19.88 14.98 11.66
CA ILE A 20 18.83 15.65 10.86
C ILE A 20 17.59 14.76 10.72
N GLN A 21 17.78 13.47 10.45
CA GLN A 21 16.67 12.51 10.38
C GLN A 21 15.95 12.36 11.72
N ALA A 22 16.72 12.32 12.82
CA ALA A 22 16.16 12.23 14.18
C ALA A 22 15.28 13.44 14.52
N VAL A 23 15.72 14.65 14.21
CA VAL A 23 14.95 15.89 14.43
C VAL A 23 13.62 15.85 13.64
N VAL A 24 13.68 15.51 12.35
CA VAL A 24 12.47 15.38 11.52
C VAL A 24 11.51 14.33 12.08
N LEU A 25 12.03 13.19 12.55
CA LEU A 25 11.22 12.13 13.13
C LEU A 25 10.55 12.53 14.44
N ILE A 26 11.25 13.27 15.31
CA ILE A 26 10.68 13.82 16.56
C ILE A 26 9.45 14.68 16.26
N GLU A 27 9.56 15.59 15.29
CA GLU A 27 8.43 16.45 14.91
C GLU A 27 7.28 15.65 14.29
N LYS A 28 7.58 14.65 13.46
CA LYS A 28 6.55 13.75 12.89
C LYS A 28 5.85 12.90 13.94
N LEU A 29 6.56 12.45 14.99
CA LEU A 29 5.98 11.67 16.08
C LEU A 29 4.94 12.47 16.88
N LYS A 30 5.14 13.76 17.08
CA LYS A 30 4.17 14.64 17.75
C LYS A 30 2.79 14.60 17.06
N LYS A 31 2.76 14.49 15.74
CA LYS A 31 1.54 14.45 14.90
C LYS A 31 1.07 13.05 14.51
N LEU A 32 1.76 12.00 14.95
CA LEU A 32 1.51 10.65 14.46
C LEU A 32 0.08 10.16 14.73
N LYS A 33 -0.44 10.36 15.95
CA LYS A 33 -1.79 9.93 16.35
C LYS A 33 -2.86 10.66 15.53
N GLU A 34 -2.73 11.96 15.37
CA GLU A 34 -3.63 12.78 14.56
C GLU A 34 -3.61 12.34 13.08
N ASN A 35 -2.42 12.13 12.53
CA ASN A 35 -2.26 11.67 11.15
C ASN A 35 -2.89 10.30 10.91
N ILE A 36 -2.77 9.35 11.85
CA ILE A 36 -3.42 8.04 11.75
C ILE A 36 -4.95 8.20 11.80
N TYR A 37 -5.47 9.05 12.69
CA TYR A 37 -6.90 9.34 12.77
C TYR A 37 -7.43 9.94 11.46
N ASN A 38 -6.77 10.95 10.92
CA ASN A 38 -7.15 11.61 9.67
C ASN A 38 -7.07 10.64 8.47
N LYS A 39 -6.08 9.76 8.44
CA LYS A 39 -6.01 8.68 7.44
C LYS A 39 -7.16 7.68 7.57
N LYS A 40 -7.59 7.36 8.79
CA LYS A 40 -8.77 6.52 9.02
C LYS A 40 -10.02 7.16 8.42
N LEU A 41 -10.23 8.46 8.66
CA LEU A 41 -11.36 9.20 8.08
C LEU A 41 -11.31 9.21 6.54
N LEU A 42 -10.13 9.45 5.97
CA LEU A 42 -9.93 9.40 4.53
C LEU A 42 -10.25 8.00 3.95
N PHE A 43 -9.80 6.94 4.63
CA PHE A 43 -10.11 5.56 4.27
C PHE A 43 -11.63 5.30 4.27
N GLN A 44 -12.34 5.78 5.30
CA GLN A 44 -13.79 5.65 5.40
C GLN A 44 -14.52 6.38 4.27
N LYS A 45 -14.06 7.57 3.87
CA LYS A 45 -14.62 8.32 2.74
C LYS A 45 -14.50 7.54 1.45
N TYR A 46 -13.32 7.05 1.10
CA TYR A 46 -13.13 6.20 -0.08
C TYR A 46 -14.04 4.98 -0.05
N LYS A 47 -14.08 4.29 1.09
CA LYS A 47 -14.94 3.12 1.26
C LYS A 47 -16.42 3.46 1.03
N LYS A 48 -16.90 4.58 1.60
CA LYS A 48 -18.29 5.05 1.40
C LYS A 48 -18.61 5.26 -0.08
N TYR A 49 -17.72 5.91 -0.85
CA TYR A 49 -17.98 6.19 -2.27
C TYR A 49 -17.88 4.97 -3.18
N LEU A 50 -17.19 3.92 -2.76
CA LEU A 50 -16.99 2.70 -3.55
C LEU A 50 -17.77 1.49 -3.03
N LEU A 51 -18.61 1.66 -1.98
CA LEU A 51 -19.28 0.55 -1.29
C LEU A 51 -20.17 -0.27 -2.23
N ASP A 52 -20.90 0.41 -3.12
CA ASP A 52 -21.90 -0.21 -4.02
C ASP A 52 -21.28 -0.80 -5.29
N GLU A 53 -19.95 -0.70 -5.48
CA GLU A 53 -19.29 -1.20 -6.67
C GLU A 53 -18.94 -2.69 -6.53
N LYS A 54 -19.71 -3.57 -7.17
CA LYS A 54 -19.58 -5.03 -7.07
C LYS A 54 -18.23 -5.59 -7.52
N ASN A 55 -17.52 -4.85 -8.39
CA ASN A 55 -16.21 -5.26 -8.91
C ASN A 55 -15.05 -4.94 -7.97
N ILE A 56 -15.32 -4.32 -6.82
CA ILE A 56 -14.33 -3.88 -5.83
C ILE A 56 -14.51 -4.65 -4.53
N LYS A 57 -13.39 -5.13 -3.98
CA LYS A 57 -13.34 -5.68 -2.62
C LYS A 57 -12.31 -4.92 -1.80
N PHE A 58 -12.64 -4.68 -0.53
CA PHE A 58 -11.74 -4.03 0.42
C PHE A 58 -10.99 -5.08 1.25
N ILE A 59 -9.76 -4.75 1.62
CA ILE A 59 -8.99 -5.55 2.59
C ILE A 59 -9.66 -5.41 3.95
N LYS A 60 -10.03 -6.53 4.56
CA LYS A 60 -10.66 -6.56 5.88
C LYS A 60 -9.59 -6.48 6.97
N ILE A 61 -9.74 -5.54 7.88
CA ILE A 61 -8.95 -5.46 9.12
C ILE A 61 -9.70 -6.29 10.18
N LYS A 62 -9.02 -7.23 10.82
CA LYS A 62 -9.62 -8.05 11.89
C LYS A 62 -10.00 -7.15 13.08
N LYS A 63 -11.07 -7.52 13.82
CA LYS A 63 -11.68 -6.70 14.88
C LYS A 63 -10.68 -6.22 15.96
N ASN A 64 -9.69 -7.03 16.30
CA ASN A 64 -8.72 -6.72 17.36
C ASN A 64 -7.41 -6.12 16.85
N TYR A 65 -7.36 -5.66 15.59
CA TYR A 65 -6.18 -5.06 14.99
C TYR A 65 -6.41 -3.63 14.60
N HIS A 66 -5.39 -2.80 14.81
CA HIS A 66 -5.38 -1.40 14.38
C HIS A 66 -4.47 -1.25 13.16
N SER A 67 -4.93 -0.46 12.18
CA SER A 67 -4.13 -0.10 11.02
C SER A 67 -3.66 1.35 11.13
N CYS A 68 -2.44 1.63 10.74
CA CYS A 68 -1.94 3.00 10.52
C CYS A 68 -2.29 3.55 9.13
N TYR A 69 -3.03 2.79 8.33
CA TYR A 69 -3.50 3.19 6.99
C TYR A 69 -2.39 3.76 6.09
N PRO A 70 -1.32 3.01 5.82
CA PRO A 70 -0.22 3.51 4.98
C PRO A 70 -0.65 3.72 3.53
N LEU A 71 -1.55 2.88 3.03
CA LEU A 71 -2.04 2.84 1.66
C LEU A 71 -3.56 2.61 1.64
N PHE A 72 -4.21 3.03 0.55
CA PHE A 72 -5.57 2.64 0.24
C PHE A 72 -5.55 1.64 -0.93
N ASN A 73 -5.61 0.37 -0.58
CA ASN A 73 -5.59 -0.74 -1.52
C ASN A 73 -7.01 -1.29 -1.74
N ILE A 74 -7.36 -1.47 -3.00
CA ILE A 74 -8.58 -2.16 -3.43
C ILE A 74 -8.22 -3.43 -4.19
N ILE A 75 -9.07 -4.44 -4.10
CA ILE A 75 -8.98 -5.67 -4.88
C ILE A 75 -10.01 -5.56 -5.98
N VAL A 76 -9.58 -5.60 -7.24
CA VAL A 76 -10.43 -5.26 -8.38
C VAL A 76 -10.32 -6.29 -9.50
N GLN A 77 -11.40 -6.44 -10.27
CA GLN A 77 -11.37 -7.16 -11.54
C GLN A 77 -10.74 -6.29 -12.63
N ASN A 78 -10.05 -6.92 -13.59
CA ASN A 78 -9.40 -6.22 -14.71
C ASN A 78 -8.45 -5.09 -14.28
N ARG A 79 -7.70 -5.31 -13.19
CA ARG A 79 -6.79 -4.35 -12.56
C ARG A 79 -5.93 -3.58 -13.55
N ASN A 80 -5.31 -4.26 -14.53
CA ASN A 80 -4.41 -3.61 -15.48
C ASN A 80 -5.15 -2.62 -16.38
N ASN A 81 -6.32 -2.99 -16.89
CA ASN A 81 -7.14 -2.12 -17.73
C ASN A 81 -7.68 -0.91 -16.94
N LEU A 82 -8.09 -1.13 -15.68
CA LEU A 82 -8.47 -0.04 -14.78
C LEU A 82 -7.29 0.92 -14.55
N ALA A 83 -6.10 0.42 -14.28
CA ALA A 83 -4.90 1.24 -14.06
C ALA A 83 -4.56 2.09 -15.30
N ILE A 84 -4.65 1.50 -16.51
CA ILE A 84 -4.45 2.22 -17.78
C ILE A 84 -5.51 3.31 -17.95
N PHE A 85 -6.78 2.97 -17.70
CA PHE A 85 -7.88 3.93 -17.80
C PHE A 85 -7.70 5.12 -16.84
N LEU A 86 -7.36 4.85 -15.57
CA LEU A 86 -7.13 5.88 -14.56
C LEU A 86 -5.92 6.75 -14.93
N ARG A 87 -4.85 6.16 -15.47
CA ARG A 87 -3.68 6.91 -15.96
C ARG A 87 -4.05 7.90 -17.08
N LYS A 88 -4.90 7.48 -18.03
CA LYS A 88 -5.44 8.37 -19.08
C LYS A 88 -6.24 9.55 -18.49
N LYS A 89 -6.81 9.38 -17.30
CA LYS A 89 -7.50 10.43 -16.54
C LYS A 89 -6.58 11.21 -15.60
N LYS A 90 -5.26 11.05 -15.71
CA LYS A 90 -4.24 11.66 -14.84
C LYS A 90 -4.40 11.30 -13.35
N ILE A 91 -4.98 10.12 -13.06
CA ILE A 91 -5.11 9.56 -11.72
C ILE A 91 -3.96 8.55 -11.54
N PRO A 92 -2.95 8.86 -10.71
CA PRO A 92 -1.84 7.94 -10.46
C PRO A 92 -2.30 6.74 -9.64
N THR A 93 -1.82 5.55 -10.00
CA THR A 93 -2.07 4.31 -9.26
C THR A 93 -0.80 3.49 -9.18
N ASN A 94 -0.66 2.69 -8.13
CA ASN A 94 0.48 1.80 -7.92
C ASN A 94 0.02 0.37 -7.61
N ILE A 95 0.95 -0.57 -7.76
CA ILE A 95 0.71 -1.99 -7.48
C ILE A 95 1.73 -2.44 -6.44
N TYR A 96 1.26 -2.69 -5.22
CA TYR A 96 2.06 -3.17 -4.10
C TYR A 96 1.55 -4.53 -3.64
N TYR A 97 2.07 -5.68 -4.20
CA TYR A 97 3.17 -5.79 -5.16
C TYR A 97 2.73 -6.64 -6.37
N PRO A 98 3.34 -6.49 -7.56
CA PRO A 98 2.93 -7.21 -8.77
C PRO A 98 3.28 -8.69 -8.73
N LEU A 99 4.23 -9.09 -7.88
CA LEU A 99 4.73 -10.46 -7.75
C LEU A 99 4.91 -10.80 -6.27
N PRO A 100 4.45 -11.97 -5.80
CA PRO A 100 4.76 -12.45 -4.44
C PRO A 100 6.26 -12.64 -4.21
N LEU A 101 6.72 -12.45 -2.98
CA LEU A 101 8.14 -12.66 -2.64
C LEU A 101 8.62 -14.08 -2.99
N SER A 102 7.77 -15.09 -2.80
CA SER A 102 8.08 -16.49 -3.15
C SER A 102 8.32 -16.72 -4.65
N GLU A 103 7.88 -15.81 -5.51
CA GLU A 103 8.07 -15.89 -6.96
C GLU A 103 9.17 -14.91 -7.47
N GLN A 104 9.84 -14.17 -6.56
CA GLN A 104 10.94 -13.31 -6.92
C GLN A 104 12.21 -14.12 -7.29
N LYS A 105 12.88 -13.73 -8.37
CA LYS A 105 14.06 -14.46 -8.88
C LYS A 105 15.13 -14.70 -7.81
N VAL A 106 15.37 -13.75 -6.93
CA VAL A 106 16.35 -13.85 -5.83
C VAL A 106 16.07 -15.02 -4.90
N PHE A 107 14.81 -15.43 -4.74
CA PHE A 107 14.43 -16.59 -3.91
C PHE A 107 14.24 -17.88 -4.69
N CYS A 108 14.26 -17.82 -6.03
CA CYS A 108 14.06 -18.99 -6.90
C CYS A 108 15.38 -19.67 -7.31
N THR A 109 16.55 -19.11 -6.94
CA THR A 109 17.86 -19.54 -7.46
C THR A 109 18.38 -20.88 -6.93
N ASN A 110 17.83 -21.42 -5.85
CA ASN A 110 18.36 -22.62 -5.21
C ASN A 110 17.36 -23.78 -5.23
N LYS A 111 16.95 -24.32 -6.39
CA LYS A 111 16.19 -25.58 -6.53
C LYS A 111 15.24 -25.94 -5.33
N LYS A 112 15.06 -25.03 -4.37
CA LYS A 112 14.15 -25.18 -3.26
C LYS A 112 12.73 -25.09 -3.78
N LYS A 113 11.91 -26.06 -3.40
CA LYS A 113 10.50 -26.17 -3.72
C LYS A 113 9.82 -24.81 -3.54
N ILE A 114 9.36 -24.20 -4.63
CA ILE A 114 8.61 -22.92 -4.57
C ILE A 114 7.39 -23.15 -3.71
N ILE A 115 7.29 -22.46 -2.58
CA ILE A 115 6.12 -22.55 -1.72
C ILE A 115 4.96 -21.85 -2.45
N MET A 116 3.99 -22.64 -2.88
CA MET A 116 2.80 -22.15 -3.54
C MET A 116 1.93 -21.38 -2.55
N LEU A 117 1.81 -20.07 -2.74
CA LEU A 117 0.97 -19.18 -1.92
C LEU A 117 -0.18 -18.63 -2.78
N PRO A 118 -1.28 -19.41 -2.95
CA PRO A 118 -2.35 -19.08 -3.89
C PRO A 118 -3.04 -17.74 -3.59
N ASN A 119 -3.22 -17.41 -2.32
CA ASN A 119 -3.80 -16.14 -1.91
C ASN A 119 -2.90 -14.94 -2.27
N SER A 120 -1.60 -15.03 -2.02
CA SER A 120 -0.65 -13.99 -2.39
C SER A 120 -0.57 -13.78 -3.90
N LYS A 121 -0.58 -14.89 -4.65
CA LYS A 121 -0.62 -14.88 -6.12
C LYS A 121 -1.91 -14.26 -6.67
N LYS A 122 -3.06 -14.57 -6.07
CA LYS A 122 -4.35 -13.96 -6.44
C LYS A 122 -4.36 -12.46 -6.15
N LEU A 123 -3.87 -12.04 -4.98
CA LEU A 123 -3.80 -10.64 -4.60
C LEU A 123 -2.85 -9.85 -5.50
N SER A 124 -1.66 -10.35 -5.81
CA SER A 124 -0.71 -9.65 -6.69
C SER A 124 -1.28 -9.34 -8.08
N LYS A 125 -2.22 -10.15 -8.57
CA LYS A 125 -2.90 -9.96 -9.86
C LYS A 125 -4.05 -8.95 -9.80
N SER A 126 -4.64 -8.70 -8.63
CA SER A 126 -5.90 -7.95 -8.48
C SER A 126 -5.78 -6.69 -7.62
N ILE A 127 -4.70 -6.53 -6.85
CA ILE A 127 -4.52 -5.37 -5.96
C ILE A 127 -4.16 -4.10 -6.75
N LEU A 128 -4.76 -2.98 -6.37
CA LEU A 128 -4.47 -1.65 -6.90
C LEU A 128 -4.49 -0.63 -5.77
N SER A 129 -3.44 0.19 -5.68
CA SER A 129 -3.34 1.29 -4.71
C SER A 129 -3.79 2.59 -5.36
N LEU A 130 -4.73 3.27 -4.75
CA LEU A 130 -5.22 4.58 -5.15
C LEU A 130 -4.44 5.70 -4.44
N PRO A 131 -4.48 6.96 -4.95
CA PRO A 131 -3.90 8.10 -4.26
C PRO A 131 -4.41 8.19 -2.82
N PHE A 132 -3.50 8.29 -1.85
CA PHE A 132 -3.88 8.26 -0.44
C PHE A 132 -2.91 9.06 0.42
N HIS A 133 -3.19 10.37 0.56
CA HIS A 133 -2.44 11.31 1.39
C HIS A 133 -3.37 12.34 2.02
N LEU A 134 -2.97 12.93 3.14
CA LEU A 134 -3.82 13.82 3.94
C LEU A 134 -4.21 15.12 3.24
N SER A 135 -3.47 15.52 2.20
CA SER A 135 -3.79 16.72 1.41
C SER A 135 -4.87 16.49 0.34
N LEU A 136 -5.43 15.26 0.21
CA LEU A 136 -6.51 14.99 -0.74
C LEU A 136 -7.79 15.71 -0.32
N LYS A 137 -8.33 16.52 -1.23
CA LYS A 137 -9.61 17.20 -1.07
C LYS A 137 -10.78 16.28 -1.45
N GLU A 138 -11.94 16.56 -0.91
CA GLU A 138 -13.16 15.78 -1.16
C GLU A 138 -13.50 15.64 -2.64
N ASN A 139 -13.40 16.73 -3.41
CA ASN A 139 -13.66 16.72 -4.86
C ASN A 139 -12.69 15.81 -5.63
N GLN A 140 -11.43 15.70 -5.19
CA GLN A 140 -10.45 14.80 -5.78
C GLN A 140 -10.80 13.33 -5.49
N ILE A 141 -11.24 13.02 -4.27
CA ILE A 141 -11.69 11.68 -3.89
C ILE A 141 -12.90 11.28 -4.75
N ARG A 142 -13.90 12.18 -4.88
CA ARG A 142 -15.05 11.96 -5.75
C ARG A 142 -14.63 11.75 -7.20
N PHE A 143 -13.78 12.59 -7.73
CA PHE A 143 -13.26 12.45 -9.10
C PHE A 143 -12.62 11.07 -9.32
N ILE A 144 -11.79 10.59 -8.39
CA ILE A 144 -11.17 9.26 -8.46
C ILE A 144 -12.23 8.16 -8.44
N THR A 145 -13.14 8.20 -7.48
CA THR A 145 -14.15 7.15 -7.30
C THR A 145 -15.18 7.11 -8.43
N ASP A 146 -15.57 8.27 -8.97
CA ASP A 146 -16.49 8.36 -10.10
C ASP A 146 -15.87 7.82 -11.38
N ASN A 147 -14.58 8.07 -11.62
CA ASN A 147 -13.88 7.47 -12.75
C ASN A 147 -13.76 5.95 -12.62
N ILE A 148 -13.56 5.41 -11.44
CA ILE A 148 -13.58 3.96 -11.20
C ILE A 148 -14.97 3.39 -11.52
N LYS A 149 -16.03 4.00 -11.02
CA LYS A 149 -17.42 3.58 -11.33
C LYS A 149 -17.72 3.67 -12.83
N LYS A 150 -17.28 4.74 -13.50
CA LYS A 150 -17.43 4.91 -14.96
C LYS A 150 -16.73 3.80 -15.75
N PHE A 151 -15.58 3.32 -15.29
CA PHE A 151 -14.87 2.21 -15.94
C PHE A 151 -15.70 0.93 -15.93
N TYR A 152 -16.36 0.60 -14.82
CA TYR A 152 -17.17 -0.61 -14.70
C TYR A 152 -18.57 -0.49 -15.30
N LYS A 153 -19.13 0.72 -15.42
CA LYS A 153 -20.41 0.96 -16.12
C LYS A 153 -20.32 0.86 -17.65
N ARG A 154 -19.12 0.97 -18.22
CA ARG A 154 -18.87 0.91 -19.67
C ARG A 154 -18.81 -0.51 -20.23
N LYS A 155 -19.01 -1.50 -19.39
CA LYS A 155 -19.13 -2.91 -19.73
C LYS A 155 -20.58 -3.33 -19.69
#